data_bd5bf0ba4151243b2f1c70bfbafdc1cd
#
_entry.id   bd5bf0ba4151243b2f1c70bfbafdc1cd
#
_cell.length_a   1.000
_cell.length_b   1.000
_cell.length_c   1.000
_cell.angle_alpha   90.00
_cell.angle_beta   90.00
_cell.angle_gamma   90.00
#
_symmetry.space_group_name_H-M   'P 1'
#
loop_
_entity.id
_entity.type
_entity.pdbx_description
1 polymer ?
#
loop_
_entity_poly.entity_id
_entity_poly.type
_entity_poly.pdbx_seq_one_letter_code
_entity_poly.pdbx_strand_id
1 'polypeptide(L)'
;RGLRLVMDMVVNHTSDEHPWFLASRSSRNSPYRDYYYWRPGKGDNPPNNWSSFFTPCAWKYDTITKEWYLHCFGENQPDLNWENPAVREEIYRMINWWLDRGVDGIRIDVVSLFAKNIDFPNATLRTSNYDGYVFPIEHIAFQPKLPGYLRELNARCLAGKDRVSIGEATFVTTGNANTIVGEDMLDMVFQFELMELGNGEEKWEPHPYDIAAFKKTVCAWQRALDWNALFWGNHDQPRAVSRFQCETPELRARCAKMLAGALYCLRGTPFLYQGEELGMTNYPFSHESELRDIESIAFLHYEQQHDNAAYAWNGIRSKGRDNARTPMQWNVEPHAGFTCGTPWIPVNPNYPQLNAEQQARDPASVLAFYRRLLALRQSSEALRDGSFLPLHAPCDEVFAYERR
;
A
#
# COMPACT_ATOMS: atom_id res chain seq x y z
N ARG A 1 -19.28 4.44 19.93
CA ARG A 1 -19.71 3.36 19.03
C ARG A 1 -18.96 2.04 19.27
N GLY A 2 -18.00 2.00 20.23
CA GLY A 2 -17.21 0.80 20.53
C GLY A 2 -16.21 0.37 19.45
N LEU A 3 -15.87 1.27 18.50
CA LEU A 3 -14.85 1.04 17.51
C LEU A 3 -13.47 1.37 18.08
N ARG A 4 -12.46 0.57 17.73
CA ARG A 4 -11.05 0.87 17.96
C ARG A 4 -10.49 1.63 16.76
N LEU A 5 -9.54 2.51 17.02
CA LEU A 5 -8.88 3.34 16.01
C LEU A 5 -7.45 2.86 15.79
N VAL A 6 -7.13 2.49 14.56
CA VAL A 6 -5.75 2.26 14.10
C VAL A 6 -5.35 3.44 13.22
N MET A 7 -4.23 4.09 13.56
CA MET A 7 -3.78 5.28 12.86
C MET A 7 -2.57 4.98 11.97
N ASP A 8 -2.56 5.59 10.78
CA ASP A 8 -1.43 5.47 9.86
C ASP A 8 -0.26 6.37 10.31
N MET A 9 0.93 5.77 10.40
CA MET A 9 2.18 6.42 10.81
C MET A 9 3.15 6.42 9.62
N VAL A 10 3.21 7.55 8.93
CA VAL A 10 4.14 7.79 7.82
C VAL A 10 5.45 8.32 8.42
N VAL A 11 6.41 7.43 8.61
CA VAL A 11 7.65 7.73 9.35
C VAL A 11 8.92 7.38 8.58
N ASN A 12 8.80 6.95 7.31
CA ASN A 12 9.95 6.78 6.42
C ASN A 12 10.45 8.12 5.88
N HIS A 13 9.56 9.08 5.68
CA HIS A 13 9.83 10.40 5.08
C HIS A 13 8.95 11.48 5.72
N THR A 14 9.23 12.73 5.43
CA THR A 14 8.35 13.87 5.77
C THR A 14 7.99 14.63 4.51
N SER A 15 7.09 15.61 4.63
CA SER A 15 6.99 16.68 3.62
C SER A 15 8.28 17.50 3.58
N ASP A 16 8.63 18.03 2.42
CA ASP A 16 9.71 19.03 2.26
C ASP A 16 9.36 20.38 2.90
N GLU A 17 8.10 20.60 3.29
CA GLU A 17 7.64 21.73 4.09
C GLU A 17 7.73 21.46 5.60
N HIS A 18 8.09 20.25 6.02
CA HIS A 18 8.22 19.92 7.44
C HIS A 18 9.31 20.77 8.12
N PRO A 19 9.08 21.30 9.34
CA PRO A 19 10.07 22.13 10.02
C PRO A 19 11.47 21.51 10.14
N TRP A 20 11.55 20.19 10.32
CA TRP A 20 12.84 19.50 10.35
C TRP A 20 13.58 19.59 9.00
N PHE A 21 12.87 19.42 7.89
CA PHE A 21 13.49 19.49 6.57
C PHE A 21 13.89 20.92 6.23
N LEU A 22 13.04 21.89 6.51
CA LEU A 22 13.36 23.32 6.30
C LEU A 22 14.60 23.73 7.12
N ALA A 23 14.70 23.28 8.37
CA ALA A 23 15.89 23.49 9.19
C ALA A 23 17.11 22.74 8.66
N SER A 24 16.94 21.48 8.23
CA SER A 24 18.01 20.63 7.67
C SER A 24 18.64 21.24 6.42
N ARG A 25 17.82 21.77 5.50
CA ARG A 25 18.29 22.37 4.24
C ARG A 25 18.80 23.81 4.40
N SER A 26 18.58 24.48 5.54
CA SER A 26 18.99 25.86 5.75
C SER A 26 20.51 26.03 5.82
N SER A 27 21.24 25.02 6.30
CA SER A 27 22.71 25.02 6.43
C SER A 27 23.24 23.60 6.56
N ARG A 28 24.46 23.36 6.06
CA ARG A 28 25.20 22.11 6.30
C ARG A 28 25.54 21.89 7.78
N ASN A 29 25.56 22.95 8.58
CA ASN A 29 25.83 22.91 10.03
C ASN A 29 24.54 22.90 10.87
N SER A 30 23.37 22.76 10.26
CA SER A 30 22.10 22.68 10.98
C SER A 30 22.09 21.48 11.95
N PRO A 31 21.58 21.61 13.19
CA PRO A 31 21.40 20.47 14.09
C PRO A 31 20.43 19.42 13.54
N TYR A 32 19.62 19.78 12.56
CA TYR A 32 18.70 18.86 11.86
C TYR A 32 19.31 18.28 10.58
N ARG A 33 20.61 18.59 10.25
CA ARG A 33 21.20 18.15 8.98
C ARG A 33 21.10 16.64 8.80
N ASP A 34 21.47 15.89 9.81
CA ASP A 34 21.50 14.44 9.79
C ASP A 34 20.11 13.78 10.06
N TYR A 35 19.04 14.55 10.09
CA TYR A 35 17.68 14.00 10.11
C TYR A 35 17.28 13.41 8.76
N TYR A 36 17.97 13.81 7.69
CA TYR A 36 17.77 13.36 6.31
C TYR A 36 19.09 12.92 5.70
N TYR A 37 19.00 12.15 4.62
CA TYR A 37 20.20 11.71 3.89
C TYR A 37 20.63 12.78 2.89
N TRP A 38 21.81 13.38 3.12
CA TRP A 38 22.42 14.32 2.23
C TRP A 38 23.74 13.79 1.70
N ARG A 39 24.03 14.00 0.41
CA ARG A 39 25.29 13.60 -0.21
C ARG A 39 25.76 14.65 -1.22
N PRO A 40 27.08 14.83 -1.38
CA PRO A 40 27.62 15.54 -2.52
C PRO A 40 27.33 14.77 -3.79
N GLY A 41 27.10 15.51 -4.91
CA GLY A 41 26.99 14.89 -6.21
C GLY A 41 28.33 14.46 -6.79
N LYS A 42 28.28 13.82 -7.96
CA LYS A 42 29.45 13.55 -8.81
C LYS A 42 29.54 14.61 -9.92
N GLY A 43 30.16 15.76 -9.59
CA GLY A 43 30.03 16.97 -10.42
C GLY A 43 28.59 17.45 -10.37
N ASP A 44 27.98 17.66 -11.54
CA ASP A 44 26.57 18.07 -11.69
C ASP A 44 25.58 16.92 -11.63
N ASN A 45 26.05 15.68 -11.44
CA ASN A 45 25.22 14.49 -11.41
C ASN A 45 24.88 14.06 -9.98
N PRO A 46 23.79 13.30 -9.78
CA PRO A 46 23.44 12.74 -8.47
C PRO A 46 24.52 11.78 -7.92
N PRO A 47 24.47 11.45 -6.63
CA PRO A 47 25.47 10.58 -5.97
C PRO A 47 25.59 9.19 -6.59
N ASN A 48 24.47 8.63 -7.11
CA ASN A 48 24.41 7.31 -7.72
C ASN A 48 23.27 7.24 -8.75
N ASN A 49 23.01 6.05 -9.28
CA ASN A 49 22.00 5.78 -10.31
C ASN A 49 20.63 5.34 -9.76
N TRP A 50 20.30 5.64 -8.51
CA TRP A 50 19.03 5.19 -7.94
C TRP A 50 17.84 5.92 -8.54
N SER A 51 16.81 5.14 -8.95
CA SER A 51 15.49 5.67 -9.22
C SER A 51 14.62 5.68 -7.95
N SER A 52 13.61 6.54 -7.93
CA SER A 52 12.56 6.53 -6.91
C SER A 52 11.34 5.72 -7.39
N PHE A 53 10.33 5.56 -6.51
CA PHE A 53 9.05 4.95 -6.89
C PHE A 53 8.27 5.81 -7.90
N PHE A 54 8.40 7.14 -7.84
CA PHE A 54 7.51 8.05 -8.58
C PHE A 54 8.25 8.93 -9.59
N THR A 55 9.58 9.01 -9.52
CA THR A 55 10.37 9.86 -10.39
C THR A 55 11.63 9.14 -10.87
N PRO A 56 12.23 9.55 -12.02
CA PRO A 56 13.41 8.88 -12.55
C PRO A 56 14.59 8.83 -11.57
N CYS A 57 14.85 9.94 -10.86
CA CYS A 57 15.98 10.04 -9.93
C CYS A 57 15.50 10.03 -8.49
N ALA A 58 16.17 9.28 -7.60
CA ALA A 58 15.89 9.27 -6.16
C ALA A 58 16.62 10.40 -5.41
N TRP A 59 17.31 11.26 -6.08
CA TRP A 59 18.06 12.37 -5.50
C TRP A 59 17.63 13.71 -6.09
N LYS A 60 17.39 14.70 -5.21
CA LYS A 60 17.09 16.07 -5.62
C LYS A 60 18.20 17.01 -5.18
N TYR A 61 18.66 17.84 -6.12
CA TYR A 61 19.67 18.86 -5.82
C TYR A 61 19.07 20.03 -5.05
N ASP A 62 19.69 20.37 -3.94
CA ASP A 62 19.35 21.57 -3.16
C ASP A 62 20.29 22.72 -3.48
N THR A 63 19.73 23.81 -4.00
CA THR A 63 20.49 25.00 -4.42
C THR A 63 21.06 25.81 -3.25
N ILE A 64 20.51 25.65 -2.04
CA ILE A 64 20.94 26.38 -0.83
C ILE A 64 22.26 25.77 -0.33
N THR A 65 22.27 24.47 -0.09
CA THR A 65 23.43 23.78 0.48
C THR A 65 24.35 23.16 -0.56
N LYS A 66 23.93 23.15 -1.82
CA LYS A 66 24.68 22.55 -2.95
C LYS A 66 25.03 21.09 -2.74
N GLU A 67 24.06 20.36 -2.20
CA GLU A 67 24.11 18.90 -1.99
C GLU A 67 22.78 18.28 -2.45
N TRP A 68 22.74 16.96 -2.55
CA TRP A 68 21.58 16.19 -2.95
C TRP A 68 20.95 15.52 -1.73
N TYR A 69 19.61 15.56 -1.61
CA TYR A 69 18.89 14.78 -0.62
C TYR A 69 18.18 13.59 -1.26
N LEU A 70 18.08 12.51 -0.48
CA LEU A 70 17.41 11.28 -0.91
C LEU A 70 15.89 11.41 -0.74
N HIS A 71 15.15 10.93 -1.75
CA HIS A 71 13.71 10.71 -1.71
C HIS A 71 13.38 9.42 -2.46
N CYS A 72 13.01 8.37 -1.74
CA CYS A 72 12.62 7.11 -2.37
C CYS A 72 11.25 7.20 -3.07
N PHE A 73 10.46 8.24 -2.76
CA PHE A 73 9.15 8.54 -3.33
C PHE A 73 9.18 9.84 -4.14
N GLY A 74 8.28 10.77 -3.88
CA GLY A 74 8.29 12.07 -4.55
C GLY A 74 9.40 13.02 -4.07
N GLU A 75 9.78 13.97 -4.90
CA GLU A 75 10.78 14.99 -4.54
C GLU A 75 10.42 15.77 -3.28
N ASN A 76 9.12 15.94 -3.01
CA ASN A 76 8.62 16.61 -1.79
C ASN A 76 8.50 15.66 -0.60
N GLN A 77 9.04 14.44 -0.67
CA GLN A 77 9.00 13.42 0.38
C GLN A 77 10.43 12.99 0.76
N PRO A 78 11.26 13.90 1.33
CA PRO A 78 12.63 13.56 1.73
C PRO A 78 12.67 12.45 2.77
N ASP A 79 13.54 11.46 2.57
CA ASP A 79 13.66 10.28 3.43
C ASP A 79 14.35 10.62 4.75
N LEU A 80 13.74 10.22 5.86
CA LEU A 80 14.28 10.35 7.21
C LEU A 80 15.46 9.38 7.42
N ASN A 81 16.48 9.86 8.09
CA ASN A 81 17.67 9.08 8.44
C ASN A 81 17.44 8.25 9.71
N TRP A 82 16.93 7.04 9.56
CA TRP A 82 16.71 6.10 10.68
C TRP A 82 18.01 5.64 11.37
N GLU A 83 19.19 5.86 10.78
CA GLU A 83 20.46 5.66 11.46
C GLU A 83 20.65 6.62 12.65
N ASN A 84 20.05 7.81 12.54
CA ASN A 84 20.13 8.83 13.58
C ASN A 84 19.20 8.50 14.75
N PRO A 85 19.72 8.24 15.97
CA PRO A 85 18.87 7.94 17.11
C PRO A 85 17.96 9.10 17.53
N ALA A 86 18.32 10.36 17.24
CA ALA A 86 17.46 11.49 17.53
C ALA A 86 16.20 11.48 16.66
N VAL A 87 16.29 11.06 15.41
CA VAL A 87 15.12 10.87 14.52
C VAL A 87 14.21 9.80 15.09
N ARG A 88 14.74 8.64 15.47
CA ARG A 88 13.94 7.56 16.06
C ARG A 88 13.24 7.98 17.34
N GLU A 89 13.93 8.71 18.23
CA GLU A 89 13.35 9.21 19.48
C GLU A 89 12.20 10.18 19.23
N GLU A 90 12.30 11.08 18.25
CA GLU A 90 11.21 11.97 17.85
C GLU A 90 10.01 11.20 17.30
N ILE A 91 10.26 10.17 16.48
CA ILE A 91 9.22 9.29 15.94
C ILE A 91 8.49 8.56 17.09
N TYR A 92 9.21 7.96 18.04
CA TYR A 92 8.60 7.27 19.18
C TYR A 92 7.81 8.21 20.08
N ARG A 93 8.29 9.44 20.27
CA ARG A 93 7.55 10.47 20.99
C ARG A 93 6.25 10.82 20.29
N MET A 94 6.27 10.98 18.98
CA MET A 94 5.08 11.29 18.16
C MET A 94 4.09 10.12 18.21
N ILE A 95 4.52 8.89 18.04
CA ILE A 95 3.68 7.69 18.12
C ILE A 95 3.01 7.61 19.50
N ASN A 96 3.78 7.71 20.58
CA ASN A 96 3.25 7.66 21.95
C ASN A 96 2.25 8.79 22.22
N TRP A 97 2.51 10.00 21.67
CA TRP A 97 1.60 11.14 21.80
C TRP A 97 0.20 10.83 21.25
N TRP A 98 0.09 10.09 20.13
CA TRP A 98 -1.18 9.64 19.58
C TRP A 98 -1.80 8.50 20.38
N LEU A 99 -1.00 7.51 20.75
CA LEU A 99 -1.44 6.36 21.54
C LEU A 99 -1.98 6.78 22.92
N ASP A 100 -1.37 7.77 23.56
CA ASP A 100 -1.82 8.32 24.86
C ASP A 100 -3.12 9.13 24.73
N ARG A 101 -3.52 9.50 23.51
CA ARG A 101 -4.80 10.17 23.19
C ARG A 101 -5.92 9.19 22.83
N GLY A 102 -5.67 7.90 22.96
CA GLY A 102 -6.68 6.88 22.78
C GLY A 102 -6.69 6.23 21.38
N VAL A 103 -5.60 6.34 20.62
CA VAL A 103 -5.39 5.49 19.45
C VAL A 103 -5.06 4.08 19.92
N ASP A 104 -5.76 3.08 19.38
CA ASP A 104 -5.68 1.67 19.83
C ASP A 104 -4.61 0.86 19.12
N GLY A 105 -4.06 1.37 18.02
CA GLY A 105 -3.02 0.70 17.25
C GLY A 105 -2.47 1.57 16.14
N ILE A 106 -1.44 1.07 15.47
CA ILE A 106 -0.76 1.79 14.39
C ILE A 106 -0.63 0.91 13.14
N ARG A 107 -0.87 1.52 11.97
CA ARG A 107 -0.39 1.01 10.69
C ARG A 107 0.87 1.81 10.35
N ILE A 108 1.93 1.15 9.95
CA ILE A 108 3.21 1.79 9.66
C ILE A 108 3.45 1.73 8.16
N ASP A 109 3.59 2.90 7.56
CA ASP A 109 3.83 3.07 6.14
C ASP A 109 5.23 2.57 5.73
N VAL A 110 5.31 1.87 4.61
CA VAL A 110 6.54 1.37 3.96
C VAL A 110 7.63 0.88 4.91
N VAL A 111 7.24 0.13 5.91
CA VAL A 111 8.09 -0.30 7.03
C VAL A 111 9.35 -1.03 6.60
N SER A 112 9.33 -1.72 5.47
CA SER A 112 10.46 -2.46 4.89
C SER A 112 11.63 -1.56 4.44
N LEU A 113 11.40 -0.24 4.34
CA LEU A 113 12.35 0.71 3.78
C LEU A 113 13.06 1.61 4.82
N PHE A 114 12.82 1.42 6.12
CA PHE A 114 13.42 2.31 7.14
C PHE A 114 14.94 2.26 7.16
N ALA A 115 15.51 1.07 7.06
CA ALA A 115 16.95 0.90 6.97
C ALA A 115 17.40 0.97 5.50
N LYS A 116 18.50 1.66 5.26
CA LYS A 116 19.11 1.81 3.94
C LYS A 116 20.60 1.46 3.98
N ASN A 117 21.15 1.06 2.84
CA ASN A 117 22.60 0.97 2.68
C ASN A 117 23.18 2.39 2.61
N ILE A 118 23.82 2.81 3.68
CA ILE A 118 24.31 4.19 3.85
C ILE A 118 25.56 4.54 3.03
N ASP A 119 26.20 3.55 2.40
CA ASP A 119 27.31 3.77 1.47
C ASP A 119 26.81 4.24 0.10
N PHE A 120 25.51 4.11 -0.17
CA PHE A 120 24.84 4.52 -1.40
C PHE A 120 25.56 4.06 -2.68
N PRO A 121 25.89 2.77 -2.83
CA PRO A 121 26.50 2.27 -4.06
C PRO A 121 25.52 2.37 -5.23
N ASN A 122 26.02 2.22 -6.46
CA ASN A 122 25.13 2.09 -7.61
C ASN A 122 24.29 0.81 -7.49
N ALA A 123 23.03 0.92 -7.85
CA ALA A 123 22.13 -0.23 -7.98
C ALA A 123 22.45 -1.03 -9.24
N THR A 124 22.24 -2.35 -9.21
CA THR A 124 22.63 -3.29 -10.26
C THR A 124 21.48 -4.13 -10.80
N LEU A 125 20.39 -4.28 -10.05
CA LEU A 125 19.21 -5.01 -10.49
C LEU A 125 18.43 -4.16 -11.50
N ARG A 126 18.13 -4.73 -12.66
CA ARG A 126 17.39 -4.03 -13.73
C ARG A 126 15.89 -4.12 -13.48
N THR A 127 15.36 -3.22 -12.68
CA THR A 127 13.92 -3.08 -12.42
C THR A 127 13.45 -1.63 -12.51
N SER A 128 14.13 -0.81 -13.35
CA SER A 128 13.76 0.59 -13.52
C SER A 128 12.80 0.78 -14.68
N ASN A 129 11.79 1.61 -14.47
CA ASN A 129 10.89 2.09 -15.52
C ASN A 129 11.45 3.35 -16.24
N TYR A 130 12.69 3.78 -15.92
CA TYR A 130 13.26 5.03 -16.40
C TYR A 130 14.68 4.85 -16.89
N ASP A 131 14.99 5.39 -18.08
CA ASP A 131 16.31 5.31 -18.70
C ASP A 131 17.41 5.95 -17.84
N GLY A 132 18.51 5.22 -17.68
CA GLY A 132 19.70 5.69 -16.98
C GLY A 132 19.67 5.54 -15.46
N TYR A 133 18.54 5.14 -14.87
CA TYR A 133 18.37 4.88 -13.45
C TYR A 133 17.98 3.43 -13.20
N VAL A 134 18.25 2.95 -11.98
CA VAL A 134 17.97 1.57 -11.55
C VAL A 134 17.26 1.61 -10.20
N PHE A 135 16.17 0.85 -10.06
CA PHE A 135 15.46 0.79 -8.81
C PHE A 135 16.31 0.06 -7.75
N PRO A 136 16.63 0.71 -6.61
CA PRO A 136 17.68 0.25 -5.69
C PRO A 136 17.17 -0.75 -4.63
N ILE A 137 16.33 -1.71 -5.00
CA ILE A 137 15.69 -2.64 -4.06
C ILE A 137 16.69 -3.31 -3.11
N GLU A 138 17.85 -3.74 -3.60
CA GLU A 138 18.90 -4.39 -2.85
C GLU A 138 19.58 -3.48 -1.80
N HIS A 139 19.33 -2.16 -1.88
CA HIS A 139 19.95 -1.15 -1.01
C HIS A 139 18.96 -0.43 -0.10
N ILE A 140 17.65 -0.54 -0.37
CA ILE A 140 16.63 0.18 0.40
C ILE A 140 15.64 -0.75 1.11
N ALA A 141 15.47 -2.01 0.68
CA ALA A 141 14.50 -2.92 1.26
C ALA A 141 15.18 -3.96 2.17
N PHE A 142 14.55 -4.25 3.29
CA PHE A 142 14.97 -5.30 4.24
C PHE A 142 16.45 -5.27 4.62
N GLN A 143 17.04 -4.07 4.76
CA GLN A 143 18.42 -3.94 5.16
C GLN A 143 18.66 -4.50 6.57
N PRO A 144 19.90 -4.98 6.91
CA PRO A 144 20.18 -5.73 8.12
C PRO A 144 19.81 -5.06 9.45
N LYS A 145 19.73 -3.73 9.49
CA LYS A 145 19.35 -2.97 10.70
C LYS A 145 17.82 -2.89 10.93
N LEU A 146 17.01 -3.20 9.93
CA LEU A 146 15.56 -3.06 10.02
C LEU A 146 14.94 -3.82 11.21
N PRO A 147 15.25 -5.10 11.47
CA PRO A 147 14.70 -5.80 12.63
C PRO A 147 15.03 -5.13 13.97
N GLY A 148 16.22 -4.53 14.07
CA GLY A 148 16.61 -3.76 15.26
C GLY A 148 15.76 -2.52 15.48
N TYR A 149 15.45 -1.79 14.44
CA TYR A 149 14.56 -0.61 14.51
C TYR A 149 13.13 -0.99 14.89
N LEU A 150 12.63 -2.11 14.40
CA LEU A 150 11.29 -2.57 14.74
C LEU A 150 11.19 -3.06 16.18
N ARG A 151 12.20 -3.76 16.69
CA ARG A 151 12.26 -4.12 18.12
C ARG A 151 12.33 -2.89 19.02
N GLU A 152 13.13 -1.89 18.64
CA GLU A 152 13.20 -0.63 19.38
C GLU A 152 11.84 0.08 19.39
N LEU A 153 11.16 0.16 18.25
CA LEU A 153 9.82 0.74 18.11
C LEU A 153 8.80 -0.02 18.97
N ASN A 154 8.78 -1.36 18.89
CA ASN A 154 7.89 -2.19 19.69
C ASN A 154 8.11 -1.93 21.19
N ALA A 155 9.35 -2.06 21.65
CA ALA A 155 9.71 -1.86 23.06
C ALA A 155 9.34 -0.46 23.58
N ARG A 156 9.47 0.58 22.75
CA ARG A 156 9.22 1.97 23.14
C ARG A 156 7.75 2.38 23.06
N CYS A 157 6.95 1.76 22.19
CA CYS A 157 5.60 2.23 21.89
C CYS A 157 4.49 1.20 22.18
N LEU A 158 4.76 -0.09 21.98
CA LEU A 158 3.71 -1.11 21.89
C LEU A 158 3.77 -2.15 23.03
N ALA A 159 4.95 -2.59 23.40
CA ALA A 159 5.15 -3.72 24.31
C ALA A 159 4.38 -3.58 25.63
N GLY A 160 3.72 -4.67 26.04
CA GLY A 160 2.95 -4.74 27.29
C GLY A 160 1.64 -3.96 27.29
N LYS A 161 1.13 -3.53 26.14
CA LYS A 161 -0.11 -2.76 25.98
C LYS A 161 -1.06 -3.50 25.02
N ASP A 162 -2.39 -3.36 25.23
CA ASP A 162 -3.42 -3.88 24.31
C ASP A 162 -3.50 -2.99 23.07
N ARG A 163 -2.52 -3.10 22.18
CA ARG A 163 -2.36 -2.31 20.96
C ARG A 163 -1.99 -3.23 19.80
N VAL A 164 -2.39 -2.87 18.60
CA VAL A 164 -2.05 -3.60 17.37
C VAL A 164 -1.09 -2.80 16.52
N SER A 165 -0.15 -3.49 15.87
CA SER A 165 0.79 -2.94 14.91
C SER A 165 0.72 -3.69 13.58
N ILE A 166 0.60 -2.93 12.48
CA ILE A 166 0.49 -3.49 11.14
C ILE A 166 1.49 -2.76 10.25
N GLY A 167 2.40 -3.49 9.63
CA GLY A 167 3.37 -2.90 8.68
C GLY A 167 2.89 -3.00 7.25
N GLU A 168 2.98 -1.91 6.50
CA GLU A 168 2.99 -2.02 5.04
C GLU A 168 4.39 -2.45 4.61
N ALA A 169 4.51 -3.67 4.11
CA ALA A 169 5.80 -4.26 3.82
C ALA A 169 5.96 -4.53 2.31
N THR A 170 6.31 -3.49 1.58
CA THR A 170 6.70 -3.62 0.17
C THR A 170 7.91 -4.56 0.05
N PHE A 171 7.91 -5.44 -0.96
CA PHE A 171 8.94 -6.49 -1.17
C PHE A 171 9.05 -7.55 -0.06
N VAL A 172 8.07 -7.64 0.83
CA VAL A 172 8.01 -8.77 1.76
C VAL A 172 7.69 -10.05 1.00
N THR A 173 8.37 -11.12 1.35
CA THR A 173 8.16 -12.47 0.86
C THR A 173 7.94 -13.43 2.02
N THR A 174 7.45 -14.62 1.75
CA THR A 174 7.35 -15.66 2.78
C THR A 174 8.70 -16.03 3.41
N GLY A 175 9.81 -15.75 2.70
CA GLY A 175 11.18 -16.02 3.18
C GLY A 175 11.71 -14.97 4.15
N ASN A 176 11.24 -13.72 4.09
CA ASN A 176 11.74 -12.64 4.94
C ASN A 176 10.70 -12.08 5.94
N ALA A 177 9.43 -12.45 5.84
CA ALA A 177 8.35 -11.92 6.68
C ALA A 177 8.63 -12.08 8.19
N ASN A 178 9.17 -13.22 8.62
CA ASN A 178 9.52 -13.50 10.01
C ASN A 178 10.68 -12.63 10.54
N THR A 179 11.33 -11.85 9.70
CA THR A 179 12.36 -10.89 10.15
C THR A 179 11.77 -9.59 10.67
N ILE A 180 10.47 -9.36 10.44
CA ILE A 180 9.76 -8.13 10.81
C ILE A 180 8.45 -8.37 11.57
N VAL A 181 7.95 -9.62 11.59
CA VAL A 181 6.75 -10.05 12.35
C VAL A 181 7.17 -10.96 13.49
N GLY A 182 6.65 -10.72 14.69
CA GLY A 182 6.93 -11.51 15.89
C GLY A 182 6.55 -10.76 17.17
N GLU A 183 6.63 -11.43 18.32
CA GLU A 183 6.23 -10.90 19.63
C GLU A 183 6.90 -9.57 20.01
N ASP A 184 8.13 -9.37 19.56
CA ASP A 184 8.94 -8.18 19.85
C ASP A 184 9.05 -7.20 18.66
N MET A 185 8.25 -7.41 17.61
CA MET A 185 8.24 -6.59 16.38
C MET A 185 6.81 -6.19 15.99
N LEU A 186 6.37 -6.50 14.78
CA LEU A 186 5.02 -6.20 14.30
C LEU A 186 4.10 -7.41 14.51
N ASP A 187 2.80 -7.16 14.76
CA ASP A 187 1.79 -8.23 14.88
C ASP A 187 1.45 -8.84 13.53
N MET A 188 1.43 -8.03 12.45
CA MET A 188 1.14 -8.48 11.09
C MET A 188 1.65 -7.50 10.05
N VAL A 189 1.67 -7.95 8.79
CA VAL A 189 2.07 -7.12 7.64
C VAL A 189 1.11 -7.26 6.47
N PHE A 190 0.92 -6.15 5.75
CA PHE A 190 0.35 -6.17 4.41
C PHE A 190 1.43 -6.62 3.42
N GLN A 191 1.18 -7.72 2.73
CA GLN A 191 2.02 -8.25 1.66
C GLN A 191 1.40 -7.93 0.30
N PHE A 192 2.21 -7.76 -0.72
CA PHE A 192 1.75 -7.36 -2.05
C PHE A 192 1.79 -8.46 -3.10
N GLU A 193 2.37 -9.64 -2.81
CA GLU A 193 2.45 -10.74 -3.78
C GLU A 193 1.09 -11.13 -4.39
N LEU A 194 -0.01 -11.08 -3.58
CA LEU A 194 -1.36 -11.31 -4.11
C LEU A 194 -1.84 -10.18 -5.03
N MET A 195 -1.40 -8.95 -4.76
CA MET A 195 -1.80 -7.78 -5.54
C MET A 195 -1.07 -7.74 -6.90
N GLU A 196 0.12 -8.31 -6.96
CA GLU A 196 1.01 -8.31 -8.13
C GLU A 196 0.73 -9.43 -9.12
N LEU A 197 -0.04 -10.46 -8.75
CA LEU A 197 -0.36 -11.61 -9.61
C LEU A 197 -1.03 -11.26 -10.95
N GLY A 198 -1.62 -10.08 -11.07
CA GLY A 198 -2.20 -9.57 -12.32
C GLY A 198 -1.32 -8.54 -13.03
N ASN A 199 -0.03 -8.45 -12.66
CA ASN A 199 0.95 -7.60 -13.34
C ASN A 199 1.74 -8.43 -14.36
N GLY A 200 2.16 -7.78 -15.46
CA GLY A 200 3.16 -8.30 -16.38
C GLY A 200 4.58 -8.11 -15.84
N GLU A 201 5.52 -7.82 -16.73
CA GLU A 201 6.90 -7.50 -16.33
C GLU A 201 6.95 -6.21 -15.50
N GLU A 202 6.00 -5.30 -15.78
CA GLU A 202 5.84 -4.03 -15.08
C GLU A 202 4.44 -3.89 -14.45
N LYS A 203 4.34 -3.03 -13.43
CA LYS A 203 3.08 -2.71 -12.75
C LYS A 203 1.97 -2.30 -13.73
N TRP A 204 2.33 -1.52 -14.76
CA TRP A 204 1.39 -0.90 -15.69
C TRP A 204 0.88 -1.83 -16.79
N GLU A 205 1.42 -3.04 -16.88
CA GLU A 205 1.00 -4.07 -17.82
C GLU A 205 0.01 -5.03 -17.17
N PRO A 206 -1.31 -4.88 -17.42
CA PRO A 206 -2.30 -5.79 -16.85
C PRO A 206 -2.26 -7.15 -17.54
N HIS A 207 -2.14 -8.22 -16.75
CA HIS A 207 -2.21 -9.59 -17.21
C HIS A 207 -3.44 -10.31 -16.65
N PRO A 208 -3.95 -11.37 -17.32
CA PRO A 208 -4.97 -12.25 -16.78
C PRO A 208 -4.53 -12.84 -15.44
N TYR A 209 -5.46 -12.91 -14.49
CA TYR A 209 -5.16 -13.42 -13.16
C TYR A 209 -4.97 -14.93 -13.18
N ASP A 210 -3.79 -15.40 -12.73
CA ASP A 210 -3.44 -16.82 -12.67
C ASP A 210 -3.97 -17.45 -11.37
N ILE A 211 -4.97 -18.33 -11.48
CA ILE A 211 -5.57 -19.03 -10.34
C ILE A 211 -4.59 -20.00 -9.68
N ALA A 212 -3.70 -20.64 -10.44
CA ALA A 212 -2.70 -21.56 -9.88
C ALA A 212 -1.67 -20.78 -9.05
N ALA A 213 -1.19 -19.64 -9.56
CA ALA A 213 -0.32 -18.75 -8.82
C ALA A 213 -1.02 -18.18 -7.57
N PHE A 214 -2.29 -17.79 -7.66
CA PHE A 214 -3.10 -17.38 -6.51
C PHE A 214 -3.15 -18.43 -5.42
N LYS A 215 -3.53 -19.68 -5.76
CA LYS A 215 -3.60 -20.80 -4.81
C LYS A 215 -2.25 -21.02 -4.13
N LYS A 216 -1.17 -21.03 -4.90
CA LYS A 216 0.20 -21.21 -4.40
C LYS A 216 0.57 -20.10 -3.41
N THR A 217 0.33 -18.84 -3.77
CA THR A 217 0.66 -17.67 -2.95
C THR A 217 -0.14 -17.66 -1.65
N VAL A 218 -1.46 -17.85 -1.71
CA VAL A 218 -2.30 -17.90 -0.50
C VAL A 218 -1.83 -19.02 0.43
N CYS A 219 -1.60 -20.25 -0.10
CA CYS A 219 -1.14 -21.38 0.70
C CYS A 219 0.24 -21.13 1.32
N ALA A 220 1.14 -20.45 0.60
CA ALA A 220 2.46 -20.10 1.11
C ALA A 220 2.36 -19.11 2.29
N TRP A 221 1.58 -18.05 2.15
CA TRP A 221 1.40 -17.04 3.20
C TRP A 221 0.66 -17.59 4.42
N GLN A 222 -0.36 -18.44 4.24
CA GLN A 222 -1.07 -19.10 5.35
C GLN A 222 -0.19 -20.06 6.16
N ARG A 223 0.95 -20.53 5.59
CA ARG A 223 1.95 -21.34 6.28
C ARG A 223 3.10 -20.54 6.86
N ALA A 224 3.46 -19.42 6.22
CA ALA A 224 4.63 -18.63 6.60
C ALA A 224 4.40 -17.79 7.85
N LEU A 225 3.19 -17.28 8.04
CA LEU A 225 2.81 -16.46 9.20
C LEU A 225 1.68 -17.12 9.98
N ASP A 226 1.77 -17.03 11.29
CA ASP A 226 0.70 -17.46 12.20
C ASP A 226 -0.54 -16.60 12.06
N TRP A 227 -0.40 -15.33 11.70
CA TRP A 227 -1.52 -14.42 11.49
C TRP A 227 -1.27 -13.47 10.31
N ASN A 228 -2.22 -13.45 9.38
CA ASN A 228 -2.10 -12.68 8.13
C ASN A 228 -3.01 -11.45 8.16
N ALA A 229 -2.60 -10.35 7.51
CA ALA A 229 -3.49 -9.29 7.08
C ALA A 229 -4.16 -9.72 5.76
N LEU A 230 -5.48 -9.84 5.77
CA LEU A 230 -6.26 -10.31 4.63
C LEU A 230 -6.93 -9.11 3.94
N PHE A 231 -6.50 -8.76 2.74
CA PHE A 231 -7.02 -7.61 1.99
C PHE A 231 -7.05 -7.85 0.50
N TRP A 232 -8.04 -7.29 -0.18
CA TRP A 232 -8.13 -7.26 -1.64
C TRP A 232 -7.74 -5.93 -2.24
N GLY A 233 -7.81 -4.86 -1.46
CA GLY A 233 -7.53 -3.52 -1.91
C GLY A 233 -7.15 -2.58 -0.78
N ASN A 234 -6.55 -1.47 -1.14
CA ASN A 234 -6.23 -0.33 -0.30
C ASN A 234 -6.25 0.94 -1.14
N HIS A 235 -5.78 2.06 -0.60
CA HIS A 235 -5.71 3.35 -1.28
C HIS A 235 -4.67 3.42 -2.42
N ASP A 236 -3.84 2.37 -2.58
CA ASP A 236 -2.77 2.28 -3.59
C ASP A 236 -2.98 1.14 -4.59
N GLN A 237 -4.10 0.42 -4.50
CA GLN A 237 -4.43 -0.69 -5.40
C GLN A 237 -5.72 -0.43 -6.16
N PRO A 238 -5.83 -0.84 -7.44
CA PRO A 238 -7.08 -0.73 -8.18
C PRO A 238 -8.22 -1.50 -7.50
N ARG A 239 -9.46 -1.18 -7.82
CA ARG A 239 -10.63 -1.86 -7.27
C ARG A 239 -10.59 -3.36 -7.57
N ALA A 240 -10.86 -4.20 -6.56
CA ALA A 240 -10.70 -5.64 -6.65
C ALA A 240 -11.47 -6.26 -7.83
N VAL A 241 -12.75 -5.92 -8.01
CA VAL A 241 -13.57 -6.46 -9.10
C VAL A 241 -13.02 -6.10 -10.49
N SER A 242 -12.40 -4.93 -10.63
CA SER A 242 -11.78 -4.49 -11.89
C SER A 242 -10.46 -5.23 -12.13
N ARG A 243 -9.64 -5.41 -11.09
CA ARG A 243 -8.40 -6.18 -11.18
C ARG A 243 -8.65 -7.63 -11.61
N PHE A 244 -9.78 -8.24 -11.19
CA PHE A 244 -10.20 -9.56 -11.63
C PHE A 244 -11.04 -9.55 -12.91
N GLN A 245 -11.13 -8.42 -13.61
CA GLN A 245 -11.84 -8.24 -14.88
C GLN A 245 -13.32 -8.65 -14.82
N CYS A 246 -13.97 -8.40 -13.68
CA CYS A 246 -15.35 -8.77 -13.39
C CYS A 246 -16.30 -7.55 -13.35
N GLU A 247 -16.11 -6.56 -14.23
CA GLU A 247 -16.83 -5.29 -14.14
C GLU A 247 -18.22 -5.30 -14.79
N THR A 248 -18.53 -6.33 -15.60
CA THR A 248 -19.86 -6.38 -16.21
C THR A 248 -20.94 -6.48 -15.13
N PRO A 249 -22.12 -5.84 -15.32
CA PRO A 249 -23.18 -5.83 -14.31
C PRO A 249 -23.57 -7.24 -13.82
N GLU A 250 -23.55 -8.23 -14.72
CA GLU A 250 -23.94 -9.62 -14.44
C GLU A 250 -22.91 -10.35 -13.58
N LEU A 251 -21.62 -10.08 -13.79
CA LEU A 251 -20.53 -10.77 -13.10
C LEU A 251 -20.07 -10.07 -11.83
N ARG A 252 -20.11 -8.74 -11.81
CA ARG A 252 -19.54 -7.92 -10.73
C ARG A 252 -20.02 -8.34 -9.34
N ALA A 253 -21.32 -8.46 -9.13
CA ALA A 253 -21.85 -8.81 -7.82
C ALA A 253 -21.48 -10.25 -7.40
N ARG A 254 -21.42 -11.18 -8.35
CA ARG A 254 -20.99 -12.57 -8.08
C ARG A 254 -19.50 -12.61 -7.76
N CYS A 255 -18.69 -11.91 -8.54
CA CYS A 255 -17.24 -11.81 -8.33
C CYS A 255 -16.92 -11.17 -6.96
N ALA A 256 -17.51 -10.03 -6.62
CA ALA A 256 -17.30 -9.38 -5.33
C ALA A 256 -17.62 -10.32 -4.15
N LYS A 257 -18.71 -11.06 -4.22
CA LYS A 257 -19.08 -12.04 -3.18
C LYS A 257 -18.13 -13.23 -3.12
N MET A 258 -17.71 -13.74 -4.28
CA MET A 258 -16.75 -14.84 -4.37
C MET A 258 -15.39 -14.42 -3.77
N LEU A 259 -14.89 -13.26 -4.15
CA LEU A 259 -13.63 -12.71 -3.62
C LEU A 259 -13.68 -12.54 -2.11
N ALA A 260 -14.77 -11.97 -1.58
CA ALA A 260 -14.96 -11.82 -0.14
C ALA A 260 -14.95 -13.18 0.58
N GLY A 261 -15.69 -14.16 0.07
CA GLY A 261 -15.72 -15.52 0.63
C GLY A 261 -14.36 -16.20 0.57
N ALA A 262 -13.65 -16.10 -0.56
CA ALA A 262 -12.35 -16.73 -0.75
C ALA A 262 -11.29 -16.20 0.22
N LEU A 263 -11.25 -14.90 0.48
CA LEU A 263 -10.20 -14.29 1.31
C LEU A 263 -10.60 -14.17 2.79
N TYR A 264 -11.79 -13.61 3.07
CA TYR A 264 -12.15 -13.26 4.45
C TYR A 264 -12.57 -14.45 5.32
N CYS A 265 -12.61 -15.67 4.77
CA CYS A 265 -12.69 -16.90 5.52
C CYS A 265 -11.32 -17.53 5.82
N LEU A 266 -10.21 -16.98 5.34
CA LEU A 266 -8.85 -17.43 5.67
C LEU A 266 -8.46 -17.08 7.12
N ARG A 267 -7.34 -17.67 7.60
CA ARG A 267 -6.76 -17.33 8.90
C ARG A 267 -6.04 -16.00 8.82
N GLY A 268 -6.46 -15.04 9.65
CA GLY A 268 -5.92 -13.69 9.69
C GLY A 268 -6.96 -12.62 9.99
N THR A 269 -6.59 -11.37 10.00
CA THR A 269 -7.49 -10.22 10.19
C THR A 269 -7.99 -9.69 8.85
N PRO A 270 -9.32 -9.66 8.59
CA PRO A 270 -9.89 -9.02 7.42
C PRO A 270 -9.71 -7.50 7.44
N PHE A 271 -9.23 -6.95 6.33
CA PHE A 271 -9.15 -5.52 6.07
C PHE A 271 -9.98 -5.20 4.83
N LEU A 272 -11.09 -4.52 5.03
CA LEU A 272 -12.00 -4.13 3.95
C LEU A 272 -11.71 -2.70 3.53
N TYR A 273 -11.39 -2.50 2.27
CA TYR A 273 -11.24 -1.16 1.73
C TYR A 273 -12.61 -0.57 1.38
N GLN A 274 -12.84 0.69 1.74
CA GLN A 274 -14.11 1.39 1.48
C GLN A 274 -14.55 1.27 0.02
N GLY A 275 -15.82 0.85 -0.18
CA GLY A 275 -16.41 0.61 -1.50
C GLY A 275 -16.25 -0.83 -2.01
N GLU A 276 -15.39 -1.64 -1.42
CA GLU A 276 -15.27 -3.06 -1.74
C GLU A 276 -16.58 -3.80 -1.40
N GLU A 277 -17.19 -3.47 -0.27
CA GLU A 277 -18.49 -4.00 0.17
C GLU A 277 -19.66 -3.64 -0.74
N LEU A 278 -19.45 -2.71 -1.67
CA LEU A 278 -20.41 -2.37 -2.73
C LEU A 278 -20.06 -3.02 -4.08
N GLY A 279 -18.82 -3.53 -4.21
CA GLY A 279 -18.26 -3.94 -5.48
C GLY A 279 -17.99 -2.74 -6.40
N MET A 280 -17.45 -1.63 -5.86
CA MET A 280 -17.03 -0.47 -6.66
C MET A 280 -15.95 -0.86 -7.67
N THR A 281 -16.02 -0.26 -8.86
CA THR A 281 -15.11 -0.51 -9.99
C THR A 281 -14.10 0.60 -10.18
N ASN A 282 -13.09 0.36 -11.01
CA ASN A 282 -12.18 1.39 -11.49
C ASN A 282 -12.94 2.50 -12.22
N TYR A 283 -12.36 3.70 -12.25
CA TYR A 283 -12.86 4.85 -12.99
C TYR A 283 -12.31 4.85 -14.42
N PRO A 284 -13.11 5.20 -15.44
CA PRO A 284 -12.66 5.23 -16.84
C PRO A 284 -11.88 6.50 -17.18
N PHE A 285 -10.75 6.75 -16.52
CA PHE A 285 -9.91 7.93 -16.76
C PHE A 285 -9.60 8.13 -18.25
N SER A 286 -9.73 9.36 -18.74
CA SER A 286 -9.52 9.72 -20.15
C SER A 286 -8.74 11.02 -20.35
N HIS A 287 -8.64 11.85 -19.32
CA HIS A 287 -7.95 13.13 -19.34
C HIS A 287 -7.00 13.28 -18.17
N GLU A 288 -5.82 13.86 -18.38
CA GLU A 288 -4.84 14.11 -17.33
C GLU A 288 -5.40 14.96 -16.19
N SER A 289 -6.27 15.93 -16.50
CA SER A 289 -6.92 16.78 -15.49
C SER A 289 -7.79 16.01 -14.49
N GLU A 290 -8.15 14.77 -14.77
CA GLU A 290 -8.88 13.87 -13.86
C GLU A 290 -7.94 13.17 -12.87
N LEU A 291 -6.64 13.10 -13.16
CA LEU A 291 -5.65 12.43 -12.33
C LEU A 291 -5.18 13.34 -11.18
N ARG A 292 -4.84 12.70 -10.07
CA ARG A 292 -4.25 13.34 -8.88
C ARG A 292 -2.98 12.62 -8.42
N ASP A 293 -2.84 11.37 -8.82
CA ASP A 293 -1.71 10.52 -8.48
C ASP A 293 -0.46 10.90 -9.28
N ILE A 294 0.58 11.32 -8.57
CA ILE A 294 1.86 11.73 -9.17
C ILE A 294 2.56 10.59 -9.92
N GLU A 295 2.38 9.35 -9.48
CA GLU A 295 2.93 8.17 -10.16
C GLU A 295 2.26 7.97 -11.53
N SER A 296 0.94 8.04 -11.59
CA SER A 296 0.18 7.94 -12.84
C SER A 296 0.49 9.10 -13.81
N ILE A 297 0.64 10.32 -13.29
CA ILE A 297 0.99 11.50 -14.09
C ILE A 297 2.43 11.38 -14.64
N ALA A 298 3.38 10.99 -13.80
CA ALA A 298 4.76 10.81 -14.23
C ALA A 298 4.89 9.71 -15.29
N PHE A 299 4.19 8.58 -15.12
CA PHE A 299 4.13 7.51 -16.09
C PHE A 299 3.50 7.96 -17.40
N LEU A 300 2.39 8.70 -17.37
CA LEU A 300 1.77 9.24 -18.57
C LEU A 300 2.72 10.16 -19.35
N HIS A 301 3.39 11.06 -18.65
CA HIS A 301 4.33 12.00 -19.29
C HIS A 301 5.55 11.28 -19.89
N TYR A 302 6.09 10.27 -19.18
CA TYR A 302 7.20 9.46 -19.68
C TYR A 302 6.81 8.72 -20.97
N GLU A 303 5.68 8.01 -20.97
CA GLU A 303 5.21 7.24 -22.12
C GLU A 303 4.79 8.14 -23.31
N GLN A 304 4.27 9.34 -23.04
CA GLN A 304 3.99 10.33 -24.09
C GLN A 304 5.25 10.80 -24.83
N GLN A 305 6.38 10.93 -24.11
CA GLN A 305 7.66 11.28 -24.73
C GLN A 305 8.23 10.15 -25.60
N HIS A 306 7.75 8.91 -25.42
CA HIS A 306 8.14 7.72 -26.18
C HIS A 306 7.06 7.27 -27.19
N ASP A 307 6.07 8.13 -27.48
CA ASP A 307 4.95 7.84 -28.40
C ASP A 307 4.04 6.67 -27.96
N ASN A 308 4.02 6.34 -26.68
CA ASN A 308 3.28 5.21 -26.09
C ASN A 308 2.03 5.63 -25.28
N ALA A 309 1.43 6.78 -25.56
CA ALA A 309 0.31 7.31 -24.77
C ALA A 309 -0.86 6.31 -24.58
N ALA A 310 -1.15 5.49 -25.59
CA ALA A 310 -2.22 4.49 -25.51
C ALA A 310 -1.92 3.40 -24.46
N TYR A 311 -0.67 2.96 -24.36
CA TYR A 311 -0.17 2.04 -23.33
C TYR A 311 -0.32 2.64 -21.94
N ALA A 312 0.14 3.90 -21.78
CA ALA A 312 0.00 4.60 -20.51
C ALA A 312 -1.44 4.68 -20.03
N TRP A 313 -2.39 5.08 -20.88
CA TRP A 313 -3.80 5.15 -20.54
C TRP A 313 -4.40 3.80 -20.20
N ASN A 314 -4.00 2.72 -20.86
CA ASN A 314 -4.43 1.37 -20.50
C ASN A 314 -3.94 0.97 -19.11
N GLY A 315 -2.66 1.21 -18.82
CA GLY A 315 -2.05 0.97 -17.52
C GLY A 315 -2.72 1.78 -16.41
N ILE A 316 -2.91 3.09 -16.60
CA ILE A 316 -3.55 3.98 -15.61
C ILE A 316 -4.97 3.53 -15.29
N ARG A 317 -5.80 3.23 -16.29
CA ARG A 317 -7.16 2.74 -16.08
C ARG A 317 -7.19 1.41 -15.33
N SER A 318 -6.20 0.55 -15.56
CA SER A 318 -6.14 -0.79 -14.94
C SER A 318 -5.48 -0.77 -13.57
N LYS A 319 -4.40 -0.02 -13.38
CA LYS A 319 -3.47 -0.12 -12.24
C LYS A 319 -3.28 1.17 -11.44
N GLY A 320 -3.69 2.33 -12.00
CA GLY A 320 -3.50 3.63 -11.34
C GLY A 320 -4.18 3.70 -9.97
N ARG A 321 -3.49 4.31 -9.00
CA ARG A 321 -3.93 4.41 -7.60
C ARG A 321 -5.20 5.25 -7.44
N ASP A 322 -5.43 6.23 -8.31
CA ASP A 322 -6.62 7.07 -8.30
C ASP A 322 -7.93 6.29 -8.45
N ASN A 323 -7.90 5.10 -9.03
CA ASN A 323 -9.04 4.19 -9.09
C ASN A 323 -9.63 3.86 -7.71
N ALA A 324 -8.77 3.70 -6.70
CA ALA A 324 -9.17 3.43 -5.32
C ALA A 324 -9.64 4.70 -4.58
N ARG A 325 -9.24 5.88 -5.07
CA ARG A 325 -9.44 7.17 -4.38
C ARG A 325 -10.68 7.93 -4.82
N THR A 326 -11.42 7.39 -5.80
CA THR A 326 -12.71 7.95 -6.21
C THR A 326 -13.69 8.02 -5.04
N PRO A 327 -14.54 9.07 -4.95
CA PRO A 327 -15.50 9.24 -3.87
C PRO A 327 -16.40 8.03 -3.64
N MET A 328 -16.71 7.76 -2.38
CA MET A 328 -17.67 6.71 -1.99
C MET A 328 -19.04 7.00 -2.58
N GLN A 329 -19.68 5.97 -3.15
CA GLN A 329 -20.96 6.06 -3.81
C GLN A 329 -22.09 5.81 -2.78
N TRP A 330 -22.60 6.87 -2.16
CA TRP A 330 -23.61 6.76 -1.11
C TRP A 330 -25.01 6.55 -1.65
N ASN A 331 -25.43 7.36 -2.65
CA ASN A 331 -26.78 7.34 -3.21
C ASN A 331 -26.81 7.86 -4.65
N VAL A 332 -27.99 8.15 -5.20
CA VAL A 332 -28.21 8.65 -6.57
C VAL A 332 -28.14 10.18 -6.70
N GLU A 333 -27.95 10.89 -5.61
CA GLU A 333 -27.85 12.35 -5.62
C GLU A 333 -26.59 12.84 -6.34
N PRO A 334 -26.51 14.10 -6.74
CA PRO A 334 -25.32 14.66 -7.38
C PRO A 334 -24.05 14.31 -6.59
N HIS A 335 -22.99 14.01 -7.32
CA HIS A 335 -21.71 13.53 -6.75
C HIS A 335 -21.85 12.27 -5.86
N ALA A 336 -22.82 11.40 -6.17
CA ALA A 336 -23.12 10.19 -5.42
C ALA A 336 -23.47 10.44 -3.93
N GLY A 337 -23.97 11.62 -3.59
CA GLY A 337 -24.22 12.05 -2.21
C GLY A 337 -22.95 12.22 -1.37
N PHE A 338 -21.77 12.24 -1.98
CA PHE A 338 -20.49 12.38 -1.28
C PHE A 338 -20.23 13.81 -0.82
N THR A 339 -20.54 14.80 -1.68
CA THR A 339 -20.34 16.22 -1.37
C THR A 339 -21.35 17.07 -2.11
N CYS A 340 -21.66 18.26 -1.54
CA CYS A 340 -22.40 19.31 -2.24
C CYS A 340 -21.50 20.29 -3.01
N GLY A 341 -20.17 20.19 -2.84
CA GLY A 341 -19.18 20.95 -3.60
C GLY A 341 -18.61 20.17 -4.78
N THR A 342 -17.57 20.69 -5.41
CA THR A 342 -16.84 19.98 -6.47
C THR A 342 -15.93 18.92 -5.85
N PRO A 343 -16.06 17.63 -6.22
CA PRO A 343 -15.13 16.59 -5.76
C PRO A 343 -13.71 16.87 -6.26
N TRP A 344 -12.71 16.62 -5.42
CA TRP A 344 -11.30 16.81 -5.80
C TRP A 344 -10.82 15.81 -6.87
N ILE A 345 -11.46 14.65 -6.96
CA ILE A 345 -11.27 13.62 -7.97
C ILE A 345 -12.66 13.18 -8.49
N PRO A 346 -12.80 12.78 -9.76
CA PRO A 346 -14.11 12.46 -10.33
C PRO A 346 -14.85 11.32 -9.60
N VAL A 347 -16.16 11.45 -9.52
CA VAL A 347 -17.04 10.37 -9.05
C VAL A 347 -17.26 9.37 -10.18
N ASN A 348 -17.19 8.08 -9.90
CA ASN A 348 -17.40 7.04 -10.89
C ASN A 348 -18.83 7.16 -11.48
N PRO A 349 -18.97 7.24 -12.82
CA PRO A 349 -20.27 7.49 -13.46
C PRO A 349 -21.30 6.39 -13.27
N ASN A 350 -20.92 5.25 -12.74
CA ASN A 350 -21.83 4.13 -12.46
C ASN A 350 -22.61 4.27 -11.13
N TYR A 351 -22.40 5.34 -10.37
CA TYR A 351 -23.04 5.54 -9.06
C TYR A 351 -24.57 5.49 -9.07
N PRO A 352 -25.30 5.86 -10.15
CA PRO A 352 -26.75 5.73 -10.16
C PRO A 352 -27.25 4.28 -10.05
N GLN A 353 -26.45 3.31 -10.49
CA GLN A 353 -26.75 1.87 -10.44
C GLN A 353 -26.00 1.14 -9.34
N LEU A 354 -24.94 1.74 -8.80
CA LEU A 354 -24.05 1.14 -7.82
C LEU A 354 -23.80 2.08 -6.65
N ASN A 355 -24.61 1.97 -5.61
CA ASN A 355 -24.48 2.82 -4.42
C ASN A 355 -24.94 2.11 -3.14
N ALA A 356 -24.51 2.66 -2.01
CA ALA A 356 -24.78 2.09 -0.69
C ALA A 356 -26.29 2.08 -0.34
N GLU A 357 -27.03 3.15 -0.69
CA GLU A 357 -28.44 3.26 -0.36
C GLU A 357 -29.29 2.17 -1.02
N GLN A 358 -29.08 1.94 -2.31
CA GLN A 358 -29.79 0.88 -3.04
C GLN A 358 -29.42 -0.50 -2.50
N GLN A 359 -28.13 -0.75 -2.28
CA GLN A 359 -27.67 -2.04 -1.76
C GLN A 359 -28.11 -2.30 -0.30
N ALA A 360 -28.29 -1.28 0.51
CA ALA A 360 -28.82 -1.43 1.86
C ALA A 360 -30.27 -1.96 1.88
N ARG A 361 -31.03 -1.73 0.82
CA ARG A 361 -32.44 -2.18 0.66
C ARG A 361 -32.56 -3.55 -0.01
N ASP A 362 -31.51 -4.02 -0.68
CA ASP A 362 -31.49 -5.29 -1.39
C ASP A 362 -30.82 -6.40 -0.56
N PRO A 363 -31.56 -7.42 -0.07
CA PRO A 363 -31.01 -8.53 0.68
C PRO A 363 -30.09 -9.44 -0.14
N ALA A 364 -30.15 -9.36 -1.48
CA ALA A 364 -29.27 -10.08 -2.38
C ALA A 364 -28.02 -9.28 -2.79
N SER A 365 -27.85 -8.04 -2.33
CA SER A 365 -26.72 -7.17 -2.67
C SER A 365 -25.36 -7.69 -2.18
N VAL A 366 -24.29 -7.08 -2.68
CA VAL A 366 -22.91 -7.31 -2.20
C VAL A 366 -22.79 -6.87 -0.75
N LEU A 367 -23.32 -5.69 -0.40
CA LEU A 367 -23.31 -5.17 0.97
C LEU A 367 -24.01 -6.12 1.97
N ALA A 368 -25.17 -6.66 1.60
CA ALA A 368 -25.88 -7.62 2.43
C ALA A 368 -25.07 -8.94 2.59
N PHE A 369 -24.34 -9.36 1.55
CA PHE A 369 -23.46 -10.53 1.62
C PHE A 369 -22.30 -10.29 2.58
N TYR A 370 -21.61 -9.13 2.49
CA TYR A 370 -20.51 -8.77 3.40
C TYR A 370 -20.97 -8.76 4.86
N ARG A 371 -22.12 -8.17 5.14
CA ARG A 371 -22.70 -8.17 6.50
C ARG A 371 -22.90 -9.59 7.03
N ARG A 372 -23.46 -10.50 6.23
CA ARG A 372 -23.65 -11.91 6.62
C ARG A 372 -22.32 -12.64 6.79
N LEU A 373 -21.37 -12.44 5.88
CA LEU A 373 -20.06 -13.07 5.95
C LEU A 373 -19.29 -12.66 7.20
N LEU A 374 -19.27 -11.38 7.53
CA LEU A 374 -18.59 -10.87 8.73
C LEU A 374 -19.29 -11.35 10.01
N ALA A 375 -20.63 -11.38 10.05
CA ALA A 375 -21.37 -11.93 11.16
C ALA A 375 -21.09 -13.44 11.35
N LEU A 376 -21.05 -14.20 10.25
CA LEU A 376 -20.66 -15.62 10.29
C LEU A 376 -19.24 -15.79 10.83
N ARG A 377 -18.28 -15.00 10.32
CA ARG A 377 -16.90 -15.05 10.82
C ARG A 377 -16.82 -14.75 12.33
N GLN A 378 -17.54 -13.75 12.79
CA GLN A 378 -17.55 -13.37 14.21
C GLN A 378 -18.15 -14.47 15.10
N SER A 379 -19.16 -15.19 14.65
CA SER A 379 -19.84 -16.24 15.40
C SER A 379 -19.18 -17.62 15.30
N SER A 380 -18.34 -17.85 14.31
CA SER A 380 -17.66 -19.14 14.07
C SER A 380 -16.24 -19.13 14.65
N GLU A 381 -15.99 -19.95 15.65
CA GLU A 381 -14.65 -20.15 16.22
C GLU A 381 -13.67 -20.64 15.16
N ALA A 382 -14.06 -21.61 14.33
CA ALA A 382 -13.23 -22.12 13.24
C ALA A 382 -12.80 -21.02 12.27
N LEU A 383 -13.69 -20.10 11.89
CA LEU A 383 -13.34 -18.98 10.99
C LEU A 383 -12.50 -17.91 11.68
N ARG A 384 -12.71 -17.70 12.97
CA ARG A 384 -12.01 -16.70 13.76
C ARG A 384 -10.60 -17.15 14.11
N ASP A 385 -10.47 -18.32 14.77
CA ASP A 385 -9.25 -18.77 15.43
C ASP A 385 -8.68 -20.08 14.85
N GLY A 386 -9.47 -20.81 14.04
CA GLY A 386 -9.13 -22.13 13.55
C GLY A 386 -7.91 -22.18 12.60
N SER A 387 -7.34 -23.35 12.44
CA SER A 387 -6.24 -23.61 11.51
C SER A 387 -6.71 -23.55 10.06
N PHE A 388 -5.78 -23.37 9.14
CA PHE A 388 -6.01 -23.42 7.69
C PHE A 388 -5.51 -24.74 7.11
N LEU A 389 -6.35 -25.41 6.35
CA LEU A 389 -6.00 -26.64 5.62
C LEU A 389 -6.41 -26.50 4.14
N PRO A 390 -5.46 -26.40 3.21
CA PRO A 390 -5.78 -26.43 1.79
C PRO A 390 -6.29 -27.81 1.38
N LEU A 391 -7.35 -27.84 0.60
CA LEU A 391 -7.93 -29.07 0.06
C LEU A 391 -7.51 -29.26 -1.40
N HIS A 392 -7.29 -30.51 -1.78
CA HIS A 392 -7.08 -30.85 -3.18
C HIS A 392 -8.40 -30.69 -3.93
N ALA A 393 -8.43 -29.83 -4.94
CA ALA A 393 -9.56 -29.70 -5.84
C ALA A 393 -9.25 -30.48 -7.14
N PRO A 394 -10.24 -31.16 -7.74
CA PRO A 394 -10.04 -31.94 -8.96
C PRO A 394 -9.81 -31.06 -10.21
N CYS A 395 -9.96 -29.74 -10.06
CA CYS A 395 -9.81 -28.73 -11.11
C CYS A 395 -8.86 -27.63 -10.64
N ASP A 396 -7.92 -27.24 -11.50
CA ASP A 396 -6.96 -26.17 -11.19
C ASP A 396 -7.61 -24.79 -11.03
N GLU A 397 -8.77 -24.58 -11.60
CA GLU A 397 -9.54 -23.34 -11.48
C GLU A 397 -10.29 -23.20 -10.15
N VAL A 398 -10.32 -24.26 -9.31
CA VAL A 398 -11.02 -24.25 -8.01
C VAL A 398 -10.03 -24.08 -6.88
N PHE A 399 -10.26 -23.07 -6.02
CA PHE A 399 -9.58 -22.92 -4.74
C PHE A 399 -10.48 -23.44 -3.62
N ALA A 400 -10.03 -24.47 -2.90
CA ALA A 400 -10.77 -25.06 -1.80
C ALA A 400 -9.88 -25.19 -0.55
N TYR A 401 -10.46 -24.92 0.60
CA TYR A 401 -9.79 -25.06 1.88
C TYR A 401 -10.80 -25.30 3.02
N GLU A 402 -10.29 -25.77 4.12
CA GLU A 402 -11.04 -26.02 5.36
C GLU A 402 -10.46 -25.15 6.49
N ARG A 403 -11.31 -24.72 7.41
CA ARG A 403 -10.97 -24.09 8.68
C ARG A 403 -11.42 -25.00 9.82
N ARG A 404 -10.49 -25.37 10.72
CA ARG A 404 -10.75 -26.31 11.84
C ARG A 404 -10.48 -25.64 13.17
#